data_5864eca4112b08784c93413f6b0c7a27
#
_entry.id   5864eca4112b08784c93413f6b0c7a27
#
_cell.length_a   1.000
_cell.length_b   1.000
_cell.length_c   1.000
_cell.angle_alpha   90.00
_cell.angle_beta   90.00
_cell.angle_gamma   90.00
#
_symmetry.space_group_name_H-M   'P 1'
#
loop_
_entity.id
_entity.type
_entity.pdbx_description
1 polymer ?
#
loop_
_entity_poly.entity_id
_entity_poly.type
_entity_poly.pdbx_seq_one_letter_code
_entity_poly.pdbx_strand_id
1 'polypeptide(L)'
;MKKMMTWALALLAAFSVQAQQVEPELADPKPGAQETWNAVKKTTLAWGSTDVRYSRSQPATGAKALVLDAWRGERVSAQAVLSTPVDLSRVTMEVSDLKCGKSIIPAASVRKYFVRYVMTDWHNNKADSFLLPDHLSPDAEMKVAAHTTRPMWLDIRVPQDAKPGTYKGMLSVTFDGQTLSLPLSLQVCSRVLPAPSEWSFHLDLWQNPYAVARYFNVPLWSQEHFDRMRPIMKLLADA
;
A
#
# COMPACT_ATOMS: atom_id res chain seq x y z
N MET A 1 10.65 58.51 -28.49
CA MET A 1 11.09 57.43 -27.60
C MET A 1 9.89 56.52 -27.31
N LYS A 2 9.75 55.40 -28.03
CA LYS A 2 8.65 54.44 -27.86
C LYS A 2 9.15 53.32 -26.93
N LYS A 3 8.53 53.17 -25.77
CA LYS A 3 8.77 52.03 -24.87
C LYS A 3 8.05 50.79 -25.43
N MET A 4 8.82 49.80 -25.86
CA MET A 4 8.33 48.48 -26.15
C MET A 4 8.13 47.71 -24.82
N MET A 5 6.89 47.41 -24.49
CA MET A 5 6.51 46.53 -23.39
C MET A 5 6.53 45.09 -23.90
N THR A 6 7.51 44.28 -23.46
CA THR A 6 7.64 42.88 -23.78
C THR A 6 6.74 42.08 -22.82
N TRP A 7 5.68 41.45 -23.34
CA TRP A 7 4.85 40.53 -22.60
C TRP A 7 5.52 39.15 -22.61
N ALA A 8 6.01 38.70 -21.48
CA ALA A 8 6.45 37.34 -21.30
C ALA A 8 5.20 36.46 -21.04
N LEU A 9 4.80 35.67 -22.03
CA LEU A 9 3.82 34.60 -21.84
C LEU A 9 4.51 33.48 -21.07
N ALA A 10 4.15 33.30 -19.78
CA ALA A 10 4.47 32.11 -19.02
C ALA A 10 3.52 31.00 -19.47
N LEU A 11 4.01 30.03 -20.26
CA LEU A 11 3.33 28.78 -20.50
C LEU A 11 3.35 27.95 -19.20
N LEU A 12 2.24 27.97 -18.48
CA LEU A 12 1.95 26.93 -17.46
C LEU A 12 1.65 25.64 -18.22
N ALA A 13 2.64 24.75 -18.31
CA ALA A 13 2.40 23.37 -18.67
C ALA A 13 1.62 22.71 -17.53
N ALA A 14 0.30 22.64 -17.67
CA ALA A 14 -0.55 21.82 -16.83
C ALA A 14 -0.21 20.35 -17.13
N PHE A 15 0.64 19.75 -16.31
CA PHE A 15 0.74 18.30 -16.25
C PHE A 15 -0.60 17.76 -15.76
N SER A 16 -1.44 17.35 -16.70
CA SER A 16 -2.59 16.51 -16.37
C SER A 16 -2.03 15.19 -15.84
N VAL A 17 -2.03 15.03 -14.53
CA VAL A 17 -1.92 13.71 -13.90
C VAL A 17 -3.17 12.97 -14.37
N GLN A 18 -3.05 12.21 -15.43
CA GLN A 18 -4.10 11.29 -15.85
C GLN A 18 -4.29 10.33 -14.68
N ALA A 19 -5.44 10.41 -14.03
CA ALA A 19 -5.81 9.48 -12.97
C ALA A 19 -5.62 8.06 -13.52
N GLN A 20 -4.76 7.30 -12.88
CA GLN A 20 -4.44 5.93 -13.26
C GLN A 20 -5.76 5.16 -13.22
N GLN A 21 -6.21 4.65 -14.37
CA GLN A 21 -7.43 3.87 -14.44
C GLN A 21 -7.12 2.50 -13.81
N VAL A 22 -7.48 2.34 -12.54
CA VAL A 22 -7.27 1.10 -11.82
C VAL A 22 -8.28 0.07 -12.33
N GLU A 23 -7.80 -1.04 -12.84
CA GLU A 23 -8.64 -2.15 -13.27
C GLU A 23 -9.57 -2.60 -12.13
N PRO A 24 -10.87 -2.82 -12.40
CA PRO A 24 -11.80 -3.29 -11.39
C PRO A 24 -11.42 -4.71 -10.92
N GLU A 25 -11.64 -4.99 -9.65
CA GLU A 25 -11.51 -6.36 -9.16
C GLU A 25 -12.56 -7.26 -9.79
N LEU A 26 -12.15 -8.42 -10.28
CA LEU A 26 -13.05 -9.40 -10.87
C LEU A 26 -13.90 -10.08 -9.79
N ALA A 27 -15.01 -10.70 -10.22
CA ALA A 27 -15.81 -11.55 -9.36
C ALA A 27 -15.00 -12.77 -8.89
N ASP A 28 -15.24 -13.20 -7.64
CA ASP A 28 -14.57 -14.38 -7.09
C ASP A 28 -15.16 -15.64 -7.73
N PRO A 29 -14.39 -16.44 -8.46
CA PRO A 29 -14.88 -17.69 -9.04
C PRO A 29 -15.14 -18.78 -7.98
N LYS A 30 -14.58 -18.61 -6.78
CA LYS A 30 -14.73 -19.53 -5.63
C LYS A 30 -15.16 -18.74 -4.39
N PRO A 31 -16.37 -18.14 -4.42
CA PRO A 31 -16.84 -17.36 -3.28
C PRO A 31 -16.91 -18.26 -2.05
N GLY A 32 -16.52 -17.71 -0.90
CA GLY A 32 -16.63 -18.43 0.37
C GLY A 32 -18.07 -18.71 0.75
N ALA A 33 -18.26 -19.69 1.62
CA ALA A 33 -19.60 -20.00 2.12
C ALA A 33 -20.18 -18.81 2.90
N GLN A 34 -21.38 -18.39 2.54
CA GLN A 34 -22.11 -17.30 3.18
C GLN A 34 -22.22 -17.50 4.71
N GLU A 35 -22.31 -18.75 5.14
CA GLU A 35 -22.44 -19.14 6.55
C GLU A 35 -21.27 -18.67 7.41
N THR A 36 -20.05 -18.55 6.84
CA THR A 36 -18.87 -18.04 7.57
C THR A 36 -19.05 -16.59 8.03
N TRP A 37 -19.89 -15.82 7.35
CA TRP A 37 -20.20 -14.44 7.68
C TRP A 37 -21.32 -14.28 8.69
N ASN A 38 -22.13 -15.32 8.95
CA ASN A 38 -23.25 -15.26 9.91
C ASN A 38 -22.78 -14.94 11.34
N ALA A 39 -21.56 -15.29 11.69
CA ALA A 39 -20.94 -14.98 12.98
C ALA A 39 -20.41 -13.54 13.07
N VAL A 40 -20.20 -12.87 11.94
CA VAL A 40 -19.65 -11.51 11.88
C VAL A 40 -20.79 -10.51 11.99
N LYS A 41 -20.99 -9.94 13.17
CA LYS A 41 -22.13 -9.03 13.45
C LYS A 41 -21.84 -7.58 13.14
N LYS A 42 -20.57 -7.19 13.00
CA LYS A 42 -20.12 -5.82 12.74
C LYS A 42 -18.79 -5.81 12.01
N THR A 43 -18.47 -4.70 11.38
CA THR A 43 -17.14 -4.45 10.79
C THR A 43 -16.07 -4.54 11.87
N THR A 44 -15.01 -5.26 11.56
CA THR A 44 -13.88 -5.49 12.46
C THR A 44 -12.57 -5.07 11.80
N LEU A 45 -11.63 -4.63 12.62
CA LEU A 45 -10.26 -4.29 12.21
C LEU A 45 -9.29 -5.00 13.15
N ALA A 46 -8.26 -5.64 12.59
CA ALA A 46 -7.23 -6.34 13.34
C ALA A 46 -5.88 -6.28 12.61
N TRP A 47 -4.79 -6.42 13.34
CA TRP A 47 -3.49 -6.67 12.74
C TRP A 47 -3.40 -8.11 12.25
N GLY A 48 -3.05 -8.29 10.99
CA GLY A 48 -2.75 -9.58 10.37
C GLY A 48 -1.26 -9.82 10.23
N SER A 49 -0.88 -11.04 9.86
CA SER A 49 0.51 -11.35 9.49
C SER A 49 0.80 -10.90 8.06
N THR A 50 1.98 -10.36 7.80
CA THR A 50 2.48 -10.06 6.45
C THR A 50 2.72 -11.31 5.62
N ASP A 51 2.86 -12.49 6.25
CA ASP A 51 3.07 -13.77 5.59
C ASP A 51 1.76 -14.46 5.15
N VAL A 52 0.60 -13.87 5.53
CA VAL A 52 -0.71 -14.44 5.23
C VAL A 52 -1.41 -13.64 4.13
N ARG A 53 -1.85 -14.34 3.10
CA ARG A 53 -2.70 -13.81 2.04
C ARG A 53 -4.17 -14.05 2.41
N TYR A 54 -4.82 -13.02 2.91
CA TYR A 54 -6.19 -13.11 3.40
C TYR A 54 -7.18 -13.20 2.25
N SER A 55 -8.00 -14.25 2.21
CA SER A 55 -9.04 -14.42 1.20
C SER A 55 -10.09 -13.29 1.29
N ARG A 56 -10.56 -12.80 0.14
CA ARG A 56 -11.61 -11.78 0.09
C ARG A 56 -12.91 -12.26 0.72
N SER A 57 -13.25 -13.50 0.50
CA SER A 57 -14.56 -14.09 0.84
C SER A 57 -14.61 -14.75 2.22
N GLN A 58 -13.53 -14.64 3.01
CA GLN A 58 -13.46 -15.21 4.38
C GLN A 58 -13.25 -14.09 5.39
N PRO A 59 -14.02 -14.06 6.51
CA PRO A 59 -13.73 -13.12 7.59
C PRO A 59 -12.37 -13.42 8.22
N ALA A 60 -11.60 -12.35 8.49
CA ALA A 60 -10.28 -12.45 9.09
C ALA A 60 -10.31 -12.04 10.56
N THR A 61 -9.49 -12.72 11.36
CA THR A 61 -9.18 -12.36 12.74
C THR A 61 -7.69 -12.01 12.86
N GLY A 62 -7.32 -11.36 13.94
CA GLY A 62 -5.93 -10.97 14.16
C GLY A 62 -5.73 -10.28 15.50
N ALA A 63 -4.53 -9.74 15.69
CA ALA A 63 -4.14 -9.07 16.92
C ALA A 63 -4.75 -7.66 17.04
N LYS A 64 -4.91 -7.20 18.29
CA LYS A 64 -5.40 -5.84 18.58
C LYS A 64 -4.27 -4.83 18.73
N ALA A 65 -3.03 -5.30 18.85
CA ALA A 65 -1.83 -4.48 18.89
C ALA A 65 -0.72 -5.15 18.08
N LEU A 66 0.17 -4.36 17.52
CA LEU A 66 1.33 -4.83 16.76
C LEU A 66 2.61 -4.24 17.36
N VAL A 67 3.63 -5.08 17.46
CA VAL A 67 5.01 -4.68 17.76
C VAL A 67 5.87 -5.15 16.61
N LEU A 68 6.64 -4.22 16.06
CA LEU A 68 7.63 -4.45 15.00
C LEU A 68 9.00 -4.09 15.52
N ASP A 69 10.01 -4.82 15.06
CA ASP A 69 11.43 -4.48 15.26
C ASP A 69 12.00 -3.92 13.97
N ALA A 70 12.86 -2.93 14.07
CA ALA A 70 13.50 -2.31 12.92
C ALA A 70 14.91 -1.79 13.23
N TRP A 71 15.77 -1.79 12.22
CA TRP A 71 17.00 -1.04 12.20
C TRP A 71 16.72 0.40 11.73
N ARG A 72 17.63 1.30 12.04
CA ARG A 72 17.62 2.64 11.45
C ARG A 72 17.92 2.55 9.95
N GLY A 73 17.18 3.27 9.12
CA GLY A 73 17.30 3.20 7.66
C GLY A 73 16.51 2.06 7.02
N GLU A 74 15.93 1.15 7.82
CA GLU A 74 15.17 0.01 7.32
C GLU A 74 13.74 0.40 6.88
N ARG A 75 13.19 -0.39 5.96
CA ARG A 75 11.77 -0.45 5.66
C ARG A 75 11.16 -1.67 6.31
N VAL A 76 10.10 -1.48 7.08
CA VAL A 76 9.35 -2.57 7.68
C VAL A 76 7.89 -2.49 7.26
N SER A 77 7.29 -3.64 7.07
CA SER A 77 5.91 -3.75 6.61
C SER A 77 4.99 -4.22 7.73
N ALA A 78 3.75 -3.75 7.67
CA ALA A 78 2.66 -4.25 8.52
C ALA A 78 1.41 -4.47 7.68
N GLN A 79 0.58 -5.44 8.07
CA GLN A 79 -0.69 -5.70 7.43
C GLN A 79 -1.82 -5.62 8.45
N ALA A 80 -2.82 -4.79 8.17
CA ALA A 80 -4.10 -4.80 8.88
C ALA A 80 -5.17 -5.45 8.00
N VAL A 81 -6.21 -6.01 8.61
CA VAL A 81 -7.33 -6.62 7.89
C VAL A 81 -8.64 -6.06 8.39
N LEU A 82 -9.45 -5.54 7.47
CA LEU A 82 -10.81 -5.07 7.68
C LEU A 82 -11.76 -6.13 7.16
N SER A 83 -12.63 -6.68 8.02
CA SER A 83 -13.69 -7.61 7.62
C SER A 83 -15.04 -6.97 7.89
N THR A 84 -15.93 -6.94 6.89
CA THR A 84 -17.23 -6.28 7.00
C THR A 84 -18.37 -7.16 6.51
N PRO A 85 -19.48 -7.25 7.28
CA PRO A 85 -20.69 -7.96 6.85
C PRO A 85 -21.63 -7.06 6.01
N VAL A 86 -21.31 -5.77 5.88
CA VAL A 86 -22.12 -4.76 5.18
C VAL A 86 -21.29 -3.99 4.17
N ASP A 87 -21.94 -3.37 3.19
CA ASP A 87 -21.27 -2.46 2.26
C ASP A 87 -20.75 -1.22 2.98
N LEU A 88 -19.52 -0.84 2.66
CA LEU A 88 -18.90 0.40 3.10
C LEU A 88 -18.67 1.30 1.88
N SER A 89 -19.30 2.48 1.89
CA SER A 89 -19.30 3.38 0.74
C SER A 89 -17.95 4.08 0.54
N ARG A 90 -17.24 4.31 1.64
CA ARG A 90 -15.96 5.02 1.64
C ARG A 90 -15.12 4.58 2.83
N VAL A 91 -14.01 3.92 2.55
CA VAL A 91 -13.03 3.50 3.55
C VAL A 91 -11.73 4.27 3.33
N THR A 92 -11.21 4.89 4.38
CA THR A 92 -9.94 5.65 4.36
C THR A 92 -9.01 5.14 5.47
N MET A 93 -7.71 5.35 5.29
CA MET A 93 -6.67 4.98 6.26
C MET A 93 -5.84 6.20 6.67
N GLU A 94 -5.61 6.37 7.95
CA GLU A 94 -4.69 7.34 8.50
C GLU A 94 -3.74 6.69 9.49
N VAL A 95 -2.49 7.11 9.47
CA VAL A 95 -1.48 6.70 10.45
C VAL A 95 -1.00 7.95 11.17
N SER A 96 -0.96 7.92 12.50
CA SER A 96 -0.40 9.02 13.28
C SER A 96 1.12 9.03 13.18
N ASP A 97 1.74 10.15 13.55
CA ASP A 97 3.16 10.15 13.89
C ASP A 97 3.47 9.02 14.87
N LEU A 98 4.62 8.38 14.70
CA LEU A 98 5.15 7.42 15.65
C LEU A 98 6.09 8.17 16.60
N LYS A 99 5.83 8.12 17.92
CA LYS A 99 6.50 8.95 18.92
C LYS A 99 7.25 8.12 19.95
N CYS A 100 8.50 8.55 20.24
CA CYS A 100 9.34 8.02 21.32
C CYS A 100 9.92 9.19 22.10
N GLY A 101 9.29 9.57 23.23
CA GLY A 101 9.63 10.79 23.95
C GLY A 101 9.52 12.05 23.08
N LYS A 102 10.64 12.74 22.86
CA LYS A 102 10.71 13.91 21.95
C LYS A 102 11.03 13.54 20.51
N SER A 103 11.37 12.29 20.23
CA SER A 103 11.70 11.81 18.88
C SER A 103 10.44 11.40 18.14
N ILE A 104 10.37 11.71 16.84
CA ILE A 104 9.20 11.48 16.00
C ILE A 104 9.66 10.85 14.69
N ILE A 105 9.00 9.78 14.28
CA ILE A 105 8.96 9.31 12.91
C ILE A 105 7.64 9.83 12.33
N PRO A 106 7.66 10.77 11.37
CA PRO A 106 6.44 11.43 10.92
C PRO A 106 5.54 10.46 10.15
N ALA A 107 4.23 10.68 10.19
CA ALA A 107 3.22 9.93 9.44
C ALA A 107 3.54 9.85 7.93
N ALA A 108 4.18 10.88 7.37
CA ALA A 108 4.63 10.91 5.98
C ALA A 108 5.69 9.84 5.64
N SER A 109 6.37 9.27 6.65
CA SER A 109 7.29 8.13 6.48
C SER A 109 6.55 6.79 6.34
N VAL A 110 5.22 6.78 6.44
CA VAL A 110 4.39 5.58 6.32
C VAL A 110 3.56 5.68 5.05
N ARG A 111 3.85 4.83 4.07
CA ARG A 111 3.00 4.64 2.90
C ARG A 111 1.88 3.68 3.24
N LYS A 112 0.68 3.97 2.75
CA LYS A 112 -0.54 3.21 3.02
C LYS A 112 -1.11 2.70 1.71
N TYR A 113 -1.51 1.43 1.69
CA TYR A 113 -2.06 0.80 0.49
C TYR A 113 -3.27 -0.05 0.84
N PHE A 114 -4.29 0.00 0.01
CA PHE A 114 -5.28 -1.07 -0.03
C PHE A 114 -4.70 -2.24 -0.82
N VAL A 115 -4.81 -3.44 -0.29
CA VAL A 115 -4.41 -4.63 -1.04
C VAL A 115 -5.59 -5.06 -1.91
N ARG A 116 -5.41 -4.96 -3.22
CA ARG A 116 -6.43 -5.36 -4.19
C ARG A 116 -6.25 -6.81 -4.57
N TYR A 117 -7.35 -7.44 -4.95
CA TYR A 117 -7.38 -8.82 -5.38
C TYR A 117 -7.19 -8.92 -6.87
N VAL A 118 -6.31 -9.81 -7.30
CA VAL A 118 -6.04 -10.11 -8.69
C VAL A 118 -6.45 -11.55 -8.99
N MET A 119 -6.97 -11.77 -10.21
CA MET A 119 -7.26 -13.13 -10.68
C MET A 119 -5.96 -13.82 -11.02
N THR A 120 -5.76 -15.02 -10.50
CA THR A 120 -4.63 -15.88 -10.80
C THR A 120 -5.08 -17.31 -11.01
N ASP A 121 -4.23 -18.13 -11.57
CA ASP A 121 -4.42 -19.57 -11.70
C ASP A 121 -3.12 -20.32 -11.39
N TRP A 122 -3.23 -21.59 -11.09
CA TRP A 122 -2.09 -22.47 -10.99
C TRP A 122 -1.84 -23.14 -12.34
N HIS A 123 -0.62 -23.01 -12.84
CA HIS A 123 -0.17 -23.71 -14.06
C HIS A 123 -0.96 -23.38 -15.34
N ASN A 124 -1.44 -22.14 -15.49
CA ASN A 124 -2.25 -21.69 -16.63
C ASN A 124 -3.56 -22.50 -16.81
N ASN A 125 -4.09 -23.07 -15.75
CA ASN A 125 -5.36 -23.78 -15.77
C ASN A 125 -6.49 -22.84 -15.32
N LYS A 126 -7.22 -22.27 -16.26
CA LYS A 126 -8.33 -21.34 -15.99
C LYS A 126 -9.44 -21.93 -15.11
N ALA A 127 -9.60 -23.27 -15.08
CA ALA A 127 -10.57 -23.92 -14.22
C ALA A 127 -10.21 -23.81 -12.73
N ASP A 128 -8.92 -23.57 -12.42
CA ASP A 128 -8.40 -23.41 -11.08
C ASP A 128 -8.18 -21.94 -10.70
N SER A 129 -8.78 -21.02 -11.45
CA SER A 129 -8.67 -19.58 -11.17
C SER A 129 -9.21 -19.24 -9.79
N PHE A 130 -8.56 -18.30 -9.11
CA PHE A 130 -8.95 -17.79 -7.80
C PHE A 130 -8.45 -16.36 -7.62
N LEU A 131 -9.02 -15.65 -6.66
CA LEU A 131 -8.58 -14.31 -6.28
C LEU A 131 -7.47 -14.38 -5.24
N LEU A 132 -6.39 -13.64 -5.49
CA LEU A 132 -5.25 -13.51 -4.59
C LEU A 132 -5.04 -12.03 -4.20
N PRO A 133 -4.87 -11.69 -2.91
CA PRO A 133 -4.48 -10.34 -2.51
C PRO A 133 -3.01 -10.13 -2.87
N ASP A 134 -2.74 -9.21 -3.79
CA ASP A 134 -1.39 -9.01 -4.33
C ASP A 134 -1.09 -7.54 -4.66
N HIS A 135 -1.99 -6.84 -5.33
CA HIS A 135 -1.72 -5.50 -5.81
C HIS A 135 -1.84 -4.45 -4.68
N LEU A 136 -0.74 -3.77 -4.38
CA LEU A 136 -0.70 -2.63 -3.46
C LEU A 136 -1.20 -1.36 -4.17
N SER A 137 -2.45 -0.98 -3.92
CA SER A 137 -3.06 0.22 -4.49
C SER A 137 -2.86 1.44 -3.59
N PRO A 138 -2.29 2.55 -4.12
CA PRO A 138 -2.09 3.77 -3.35
C PRO A 138 -3.36 4.64 -3.25
N ASP A 139 -4.53 4.08 -3.56
CA ASP A 139 -5.79 4.81 -3.51
C ASP A 139 -5.99 5.46 -2.14
N ALA A 140 -6.44 6.72 -2.12
CA ALA A 140 -6.71 7.43 -0.88
C ALA A 140 -7.94 6.87 -0.15
N GLU A 141 -8.87 6.29 -0.90
CA GLU A 141 -10.11 5.70 -0.41
C GLU A 141 -10.58 4.54 -1.28
N MET A 142 -11.40 3.67 -0.71
CA MET A 142 -11.95 2.50 -1.41
C MET A 142 -13.36 2.20 -0.94
N LYS A 143 -14.20 1.68 -1.85
CA LYS A 143 -15.45 1.01 -1.50
C LYS A 143 -15.16 -0.44 -1.15
N VAL A 144 -15.79 -0.96 -0.11
CA VAL A 144 -15.65 -2.35 0.32
C VAL A 144 -17.02 -2.98 0.38
N ALA A 145 -17.24 -4.01 -0.42
CA ALA A 145 -18.53 -4.70 -0.49
C ALA A 145 -18.81 -5.50 0.80
N ALA A 146 -20.08 -5.76 1.05
CA ALA A 146 -20.51 -6.67 2.12
C ALA A 146 -19.84 -8.05 1.98
N HIS A 147 -19.69 -8.73 3.12
CA HIS A 147 -19.07 -10.05 3.21
C HIS A 147 -17.68 -10.11 2.56
N THR A 148 -16.88 -9.06 2.83
CA THR A 148 -15.55 -8.90 2.27
C THR A 148 -14.52 -8.65 3.37
N THR A 149 -13.37 -9.31 3.23
CA THR A 149 -12.14 -8.96 3.93
C THR A 149 -11.26 -8.13 3.01
N ARG A 150 -10.79 -6.99 3.52
CA ARG A 150 -9.88 -6.09 2.81
C ARG A 150 -8.58 -5.95 3.59
N PRO A 151 -7.47 -6.53 3.08
CA PRO A 151 -6.16 -6.26 3.66
C PRO A 151 -5.71 -4.84 3.33
N MET A 152 -4.95 -4.27 4.25
CA MET A 152 -4.37 -2.94 4.19
C MET A 152 -2.89 -3.07 4.53
N TRP A 153 -2.01 -2.52 3.70
CA TRP A 153 -0.58 -2.63 3.86
C TRP A 153 0.04 -1.30 4.25
N LEU A 154 0.92 -1.33 5.23
CA LEU A 154 1.75 -0.21 5.63
C LEU A 154 3.20 -0.50 5.27
N ASP A 155 3.87 0.43 4.61
CA ASP A 155 5.30 0.45 4.35
C ASP A 155 5.90 1.58 5.18
N ILE A 156 6.62 1.24 6.25
CA ILE A 156 7.15 2.17 7.24
C ILE A 156 8.64 2.35 6.99
N ARG A 157 9.05 3.54 6.57
CA ARG A 157 10.46 3.89 6.40
C ARG A 157 11.02 4.48 7.69
N VAL A 158 11.97 3.78 8.30
CA VAL A 158 12.67 4.25 9.50
C VAL A 158 13.81 5.17 9.07
N PRO A 159 13.86 6.44 9.49
CA PRO A 159 14.99 7.32 9.16
C PRO A 159 16.32 6.77 9.70
N GLN A 160 17.41 6.97 8.94
CA GLN A 160 18.75 6.55 9.40
C GLN A 160 19.21 7.28 10.66
N ASP A 161 18.74 8.50 10.87
CA ASP A 161 19.01 9.34 12.03
C ASP A 161 18.00 9.15 13.18
N ALA A 162 17.02 8.24 13.02
CA ALA A 162 16.09 7.92 14.10
C ALA A 162 16.81 7.50 15.36
N LYS A 163 16.37 8.00 16.53
CA LYS A 163 16.94 7.58 17.81
C LYS A 163 16.47 6.17 18.16
N PRO A 164 17.34 5.30 18.70
CA PRO A 164 16.89 4.01 19.21
C PRO A 164 15.84 4.16 20.29
N GLY A 165 14.83 3.29 20.29
CA GLY A 165 13.75 3.29 21.25
C GLY A 165 12.42 2.80 20.68
N THR A 166 11.39 2.75 21.51
CA THR A 166 10.06 2.31 21.13
C THR A 166 9.19 3.49 20.70
N TYR A 167 8.88 3.55 19.43
CA TYR A 167 7.98 4.52 18.83
C TYR A 167 6.56 3.98 18.83
N LYS A 168 5.60 4.76 19.30
CA LYS A 168 4.19 4.39 19.39
C LYS A 168 3.35 5.28 18.50
N GLY A 169 2.39 4.68 17.80
CA GLY A 169 1.43 5.34 16.94
C GLY A 169 0.14 4.55 16.79
N MET A 170 -0.69 4.98 15.87
CA MET A 170 -2.03 4.44 15.66
C MET A 170 -2.34 4.37 14.17
N LEU A 171 -2.84 3.23 13.69
CA LEU A 171 -3.57 3.13 12.45
C LEU A 171 -5.05 3.40 12.75
N SER A 172 -5.66 4.33 12.03
CA SER A 172 -7.10 4.63 12.08
C SER A 172 -7.72 4.36 10.72
N VAL A 173 -8.80 3.60 10.69
CA VAL A 173 -9.59 3.29 9.50
C VAL A 173 -10.98 3.86 9.69
N THR A 174 -11.36 4.79 8.83
CA THR A 174 -12.65 5.48 8.88
C THR A 174 -13.53 5.02 7.73
N PHE A 175 -14.79 4.73 8.02
CA PHE A 175 -15.83 4.34 7.08
C PHE A 175 -17.20 4.78 7.58
N ASP A 176 -18.01 5.32 6.71
CA ASP A 176 -19.42 5.67 6.96
C ASP A 176 -19.67 6.38 8.32
N GLY A 177 -18.78 7.33 8.67
CA GLY A 177 -18.83 8.11 9.93
C GLY A 177 -18.31 7.37 11.18
N GLN A 178 -17.83 6.13 11.04
CA GLN A 178 -17.23 5.36 12.13
C GLN A 178 -15.70 5.28 11.95
N THR A 179 -14.97 5.17 13.06
CA THR A 179 -13.52 4.95 13.04
C THR A 179 -13.14 3.79 13.94
N LEU A 180 -12.37 2.86 13.40
CA LEU A 180 -11.70 1.80 14.16
C LEU A 180 -10.19 2.11 14.18
N SER A 181 -9.54 1.84 15.32
CA SER A 181 -8.11 2.13 15.47
C SER A 181 -7.36 0.94 16.06
N LEU A 182 -6.10 0.79 15.60
CA LEU A 182 -5.17 -0.23 16.07
C LEU A 182 -3.86 0.41 16.53
N PRO A 183 -3.40 0.16 17.76
CA PRO A 183 -2.10 0.61 18.22
C PRO A 183 -0.97 -0.11 17.50
N LEU A 184 0.08 0.64 17.16
CA LEU A 184 1.32 0.20 16.55
C LEU A 184 2.49 0.62 17.43
N SER A 185 3.39 -0.30 17.71
CA SER A 185 4.69 -0.05 18.35
C SER A 185 5.81 -0.49 17.42
N LEU A 186 6.80 0.38 17.23
CA LEU A 186 7.99 0.12 16.42
C LEU A 186 9.23 0.24 17.32
N GLN A 187 9.93 -0.84 17.53
CA GLN A 187 11.19 -0.89 18.29
C GLN A 187 12.36 -0.64 17.35
N VAL A 188 12.90 0.56 17.39
CA VAL A 188 14.07 0.93 16.59
C VAL A 188 15.33 0.61 17.38
N CYS A 189 16.16 -0.30 16.87
CA CYS A 189 17.42 -0.66 17.48
C CYS A 189 18.55 0.33 17.09
N SER A 190 19.72 0.18 17.71
CA SER A 190 20.86 1.07 17.46
C SER A 190 21.59 0.82 16.13
N ARG A 191 21.35 -0.33 15.49
CA ARG A 191 21.98 -0.67 14.22
C ARG A 191 21.42 0.19 13.09
N VAL A 192 22.28 0.48 12.12
CA VAL A 192 21.92 1.22 10.89
C VAL A 192 22.03 0.26 9.72
N LEU A 193 20.99 0.19 8.92
CA LEU A 193 21.05 -0.48 7.62
C LEU A 193 21.86 0.39 6.66
N PRO A 194 22.92 -0.14 6.03
CA PRO A 194 23.67 0.59 5.01
C PRO A 194 22.77 1.00 3.85
N ALA A 195 23.10 2.07 3.14
CA ALA A 195 22.42 2.41 1.92
C ALA A 195 22.59 1.27 0.88
N PRO A 196 21.64 1.05 -0.04
CA PRO A 196 21.74 -0.01 -1.06
C PRO A 196 23.04 0.04 -1.87
N SER A 197 23.58 1.23 -2.12
CA SER A 197 24.88 1.42 -2.80
C SER A 197 26.10 0.93 -2.01
N GLU A 198 25.95 0.68 -0.71
CA GLU A 198 26.99 0.24 0.20
C GLU A 198 26.88 -1.26 0.53
N TRP A 199 25.89 -1.96 -0.01
CA TRP A 199 25.70 -3.38 0.25
C TRP A 199 26.82 -4.22 -0.33
N SER A 200 27.24 -5.24 0.41
CA SER A 200 28.29 -6.17 0.00
C SER A 200 27.80 -7.34 -0.84
N PHE A 201 26.51 -7.44 -1.07
CA PHE A 201 25.90 -8.47 -1.92
C PHE A 201 25.24 -7.83 -3.14
N HIS A 202 25.05 -8.62 -4.19
CA HIS A 202 24.36 -8.22 -5.41
C HIS A 202 22.89 -8.61 -5.32
N LEU A 203 22.01 -7.65 -5.56
CA LEU A 203 20.55 -7.87 -5.61
C LEU A 203 20.05 -7.62 -7.03
N ASP A 204 19.51 -8.66 -7.65
CA ASP A 204 18.83 -8.57 -8.95
C ASP A 204 17.33 -8.47 -8.77
N LEU A 205 16.74 -7.39 -9.25
CA LEU A 205 15.29 -7.19 -9.31
C LEU A 205 14.82 -7.29 -10.76
N TRP A 206 14.25 -8.42 -11.11
CA TRP A 206 13.77 -8.66 -12.47
C TRP A 206 12.54 -7.84 -12.78
N GLN A 207 12.60 -7.13 -13.92
CA GLN A 207 11.54 -6.27 -14.39
C GLN A 207 11.00 -6.72 -15.73
N ASN A 208 9.71 -6.45 -15.98
CA ASN A 208 9.08 -6.71 -17.26
C ASN A 208 8.64 -5.38 -17.91
N PRO A 209 9.47 -4.79 -18.79
CA PRO A 209 9.12 -3.54 -19.48
C PRO A 209 7.84 -3.68 -20.32
N TYR A 210 7.59 -4.83 -20.92
CA TYR A 210 6.37 -5.07 -21.70
C TYR A 210 5.10 -4.95 -20.84
N ALA A 211 5.16 -5.42 -19.59
CA ALA A 211 4.05 -5.25 -18.66
C ALA A 211 3.78 -3.78 -18.35
N VAL A 212 4.82 -2.97 -18.21
CA VAL A 212 4.69 -1.51 -17.99
C VAL A 212 4.02 -0.85 -19.20
N ALA A 213 4.48 -1.14 -20.41
CA ALA A 213 3.89 -0.57 -21.63
C ALA A 213 2.41 -0.95 -21.77
N ARG A 214 2.07 -2.22 -21.52
CA ARG A 214 0.70 -2.72 -21.58
C ARG A 214 -0.19 -2.09 -20.52
N TYR A 215 0.29 -1.99 -19.28
CA TYR A 215 -0.46 -1.42 -18.17
C TYR A 215 -0.79 0.06 -18.39
N PHE A 216 0.15 0.84 -18.91
CA PHE A 216 -0.05 2.25 -19.21
C PHE A 216 -0.59 2.52 -20.62
N ASN A 217 -0.80 1.46 -21.41
CA ASN A 217 -1.25 1.54 -22.80
C ASN A 217 -0.41 2.51 -23.65
N VAL A 218 0.90 2.39 -23.57
CA VAL A 218 1.86 3.21 -24.30
C VAL A 218 2.66 2.38 -25.30
N PRO A 219 3.11 2.95 -26.43
CA PRO A 219 3.94 2.23 -27.41
C PRO A 219 5.27 1.77 -26.77
N LEU A 220 5.63 0.51 -27.00
CA LEU A 220 6.90 -0.04 -26.55
C LEU A 220 8.08 0.80 -26.99
N TRP A 221 9.00 1.04 -26.07
CA TRP A 221 10.27 1.75 -26.28
C TRP A 221 10.11 3.22 -26.73
N SER A 222 8.90 3.78 -26.64
CA SER A 222 8.67 5.21 -26.83
C SER A 222 9.21 6.02 -25.66
N GLN A 223 9.37 7.32 -25.85
CA GLN A 223 9.74 8.24 -24.75
C GLN A 223 8.75 8.15 -23.59
N GLU A 224 7.45 8.06 -23.88
CA GLU A 224 6.41 7.91 -22.87
C GLU A 224 6.57 6.62 -22.07
N HIS A 225 6.92 5.49 -22.74
CA HIS A 225 7.21 4.23 -22.04
C HIS A 225 8.39 4.39 -21.07
N PHE A 226 9.49 5.02 -21.49
CA PHE A 226 10.63 5.28 -20.60
C PHE A 226 10.25 6.18 -19.44
N ASP A 227 9.39 7.18 -19.66
CA ASP A 227 8.91 8.07 -18.61
C ASP A 227 8.06 7.32 -17.58
N ARG A 228 7.29 6.31 -18.01
CA ARG A 228 6.54 5.42 -17.11
C ARG A 228 7.43 4.45 -16.33
N MET A 229 8.54 4.00 -16.92
CA MET A 229 9.48 3.11 -16.24
C MET A 229 10.32 3.81 -15.17
N ARG A 230 10.72 5.07 -15.37
CA ARG A 230 11.62 5.81 -14.46
C ARG A 230 11.18 5.80 -12.99
N PRO A 231 9.91 6.11 -12.62
CA PRO A 231 9.50 6.08 -11.22
C PRO A 231 9.53 4.67 -10.61
N ILE A 232 9.29 3.64 -11.42
CA ILE A 232 9.38 2.24 -10.99
C ILE A 232 10.85 1.89 -10.74
N MET A 233 11.75 2.22 -11.66
CA MET A 233 13.19 2.01 -11.51
C MET A 233 13.74 2.74 -10.28
N LYS A 234 13.28 4.00 -10.06
CA LYS A 234 13.67 4.74 -8.86
C LYS A 234 13.17 4.06 -7.58
N LEU A 235 11.93 3.59 -7.55
CA LEU A 235 11.38 2.86 -6.41
C LEU A 235 12.23 1.63 -6.06
N LEU A 236 12.68 0.88 -7.08
CA LEU A 236 13.50 -0.30 -6.92
C LEU A 236 14.93 0.02 -6.50
N ALA A 237 15.48 1.14 -6.97
CA ALA A 237 16.81 1.60 -6.55
C ALA A 237 16.82 2.14 -5.11
N ASP A 238 15.66 2.57 -4.60
CA ASP A 238 15.49 3.07 -3.23
C ASP A 238 15.04 1.96 -2.24
N ALA A 239 14.81 0.74 -2.74
CA ALA A 239 14.37 -0.43 -1.95
C ALA A 239 15.56 -1.15 -1.32
#